data_50880294872ac289f86098a1aa419680
#
_entry.id   50880294872ac289f86098a1aa419680
#
_cell.length_a   1.000
_cell.length_b   1.000
_cell.length_c   1.000
_cell.angle_alpha   90.00
_cell.angle_beta   90.00
_cell.angle_gamma   90.00
#
_symmetry.space_group_name_H-M   'P 1'
#
loop_
_entity.id
_entity.type
_entity.pdbx_description
1 polymer ?
#
loop_
_entity_poly.entity_id
_entity_poly.type
_entity_poly.pdbx_seq_one_letter_code
_entity_poly.pdbx_strand_id
1 'polypeptide(L)'
;MKTIIKAIVAIAAAVLCTPLAAQNYPARPVMVVIPYPPGGVDLVVRLIQPAIEQELGHPWVIEYKPGASGLIGMEYVSRAKPDGYTLLFTASNPWVVTPAMRAKTPYDPIKDFTPITNTTEGVNLIVAGTQFPPNTLREMLEYTKKNPNKVSWATSGLGSFWHLDAENINRLAGTDILHVPFAGFGPMLPAMYSGQVSMNLITLQTVRALIDSGKMKALAIMNSNGKARHLFPKGIEIVNEVLPGFVMGASWNGIAGPANLPRPIVQRVNQAVHKALSQKDLVDRLTRDGSFVSANTPEEFAARIVTDLEHSRSIVRAAKIAPLE
;
A
#
# COMPACT_ATOMS: atom_id res chain seq x y z
N MET A 1 24.73 12.65 -56.45
CA MET A 1 24.13 11.31 -56.30
C MET A 1 24.81 10.47 -55.23
N LYS A 2 26.13 10.25 -55.22
CA LYS A 2 26.82 9.43 -54.23
C LYS A 2 26.68 9.88 -52.77
N THR A 3 26.55 11.19 -52.49
CA THR A 3 26.41 11.76 -51.16
C THR A 3 24.98 11.57 -50.59
N ILE A 4 23.95 11.63 -51.43
CA ILE A 4 22.55 11.42 -51.04
C ILE A 4 22.30 9.95 -50.71
N ILE A 5 22.90 9.01 -51.46
CA ILE A 5 22.81 7.56 -51.20
C ILE A 5 23.47 7.21 -49.86
N LYS A 6 24.61 7.82 -49.52
CA LYS A 6 25.26 7.62 -48.20
C LYS A 6 24.40 8.14 -47.04
N ALA A 7 23.73 9.28 -47.23
CA ALA A 7 22.83 9.81 -46.19
C ALA A 7 21.60 8.94 -45.97
N ILE A 8 21.00 8.38 -47.04
CA ILE A 8 19.85 7.48 -46.94
C ILE A 8 20.24 6.18 -46.30
N VAL A 9 21.40 5.60 -46.58
CA VAL A 9 21.88 4.38 -45.93
C VAL A 9 22.21 4.59 -44.45
N ALA A 10 22.76 5.78 -44.09
CA ALA A 10 23.00 6.10 -42.68
C ALA A 10 21.72 6.31 -41.87
N ILE A 11 20.66 6.89 -42.47
CA ILE A 11 19.34 7.03 -41.84
C ILE A 11 18.63 5.69 -41.73
N ALA A 12 18.72 4.83 -42.74
CA ALA A 12 18.17 3.48 -42.71
C ALA A 12 18.86 2.58 -41.65
N ALA A 13 20.18 2.73 -41.47
CA ALA A 13 20.91 2.02 -40.41
C ALA A 13 20.57 2.50 -39.00
N ALA A 14 20.26 3.81 -38.82
CA ALA A 14 19.85 4.37 -37.52
C ALA A 14 18.43 3.92 -37.10
N VAL A 15 17.54 3.67 -38.06
CA VAL A 15 16.15 3.19 -37.79
C VAL A 15 16.12 1.69 -37.42
N LEU A 16 17.15 0.91 -37.79
CA LEU A 16 17.26 -0.52 -37.46
C LEU A 16 17.87 -0.81 -36.09
N CYS A 17 18.38 0.20 -35.38
CA CYS A 17 18.84 0.09 -34.01
C CYS A 17 17.72 0.33 -32.99
N THR A 18 16.53 -0.23 -33.19
CA THR A 18 15.60 -0.43 -32.05
C THR A 18 16.21 -1.45 -31.10
N PRO A 19 16.26 -1.19 -29.79
CA PRO A 19 16.94 -2.10 -28.87
C PRO A 19 16.25 -3.46 -28.88
N LEU A 20 16.91 -4.46 -29.45
CA LEU A 20 16.52 -5.88 -29.42
C LEU A 20 16.39 -6.40 -27.97
N ALA A 21 16.91 -5.65 -26.99
CA ALA A 21 16.89 -5.96 -25.58
C ALA A 21 15.48 -6.05 -24.96
N ALA A 22 14.47 -5.39 -25.57
CA ALA A 22 13.11 -5.41 -25.04
C ALA A 22 12.30 -6.65 -25.51
N GLN A 23 12.72 -7.33 -26.56
CA GLN A 23 12.02 -8.51 -27.08
C GLN A 23 12.23 -9.78 -26.21
N ASN A 24 13.27 -9.83 -25.39
CA ASN A 24 13.60 -10.97 -24.52
C ASN A 24 13.59 -10.61 -23.02
N TYR A 25 12.86 -9.58 -22.61
CA TYR A 25 12.74 -9.25 -21.19
C TYR A 25 11.67 -10.10 -20.50
N PRO A 26 11.96 -10.65 -19.29
CA PRO A 26 13.29 -10.77 -18.67
C PRO A 26 14.11 -11.92 -19.27
N ALA A 27 15.45 -11.79 -19.32
CA ALA A 27 16.40 -12.82 -19.74
C ALA A 27 17.20 -13.40 -18.55
N ARG A 28 16.93 -12.92 -17.33
CA ARG A 28 17.57 -13.34 -16.07
C ARG A 28 16.64 -13.01 -14.90
N PRO A 29 16.90 -13.51 -13.69
CA PRO A 29 16.10 -13.17 -12.50
C PRO A 29 15.94 -11.67 -12.30
N VAL A 30 14.74 -11.26 -11.87
CA VAL A 30 14.39 -9.87 -11.56
C VAL A 30 14.43 -9.69 -10.05
N MET A 31 15.21 -8.73 -9.58
CA MET A 31 15.23 -8.33 -8.18
C MET A 31 14.00 -7.48 -7.87
N VAL A 32 13.26 -7.88 -6.83
CA VAL A 32 12.08 -7.15 -6.35
C VAL A 32 12.36 -6.66 -4.94
N VAL A 33 12.53 -5.36 -4.81
CA VAL A 33 12.80 -4.70 -3.53
C VAL A 33 11.52 -4.48 -2.76
N ILE A 34 11.49 -4.95 -1.51
CA ILE A 34 10.42 -4.66 -0.53
C ILE A 34 11.00 -3.74 0.53
N PRO A 35 10.47 -2.51 0.72
CA PRO A 35 11.00 -1.52 1.66
C PRO A 35 10.57 -1.77 3.12
N TYR A 36 10.25 -3.02 3.46
CA TYR A 36 9.79 -3.46 4.78
C TYR A 36 10.47 -4.77 5.18
N PRO A 37 10.50 -5.10 6.49
CA PRO A 37 10.90 -6.44 6.92
C PRO A 37 9.88 -7.50 6.46
N PRO A 38 10.25 -8.79 6.49
CA PRO A 38 9.32 -9.89 6.22
C PRO A 38 8.01 -9.78 7.03
N GLY A 39 6.87 -10.12 6.40
CA GLY A 39 5.51 -9.96 6.94
C GLY A 39 4.73 -8.87 6.19
N GLY A 40 3.49 -8.64 6.53
CA GLY A 40 2.65 -7.60 5.90
C GLY A 40 2.67 -7.64 4.36
N VAL A 41 3.37 -6.68 3.74
CA VAL A 41 3.52 -6.58 2.27
C VAL A 41 4.16 -7.85 1.66
N ASP A 42 5.09 -8.48 2.37
CA ASP A 42 5.75 -9.71 1.93
C ASP A 42 4.76 -10.89 1.77
N LEU A 43 3.75 -10.98 2.63
CA LEU A 43 2.71 -12.03 2.52
C LEU A 43 1.96 -11.91 1.18
N VAL A 44 1.66 -10.69 0.75
CA VAL A 44 0.99 -10.44 -0.53
C VAL A 44 1.90 -10.82 -1.69
N VAL A 45 3.15 -10.31 -1.70
CA VAL A 45 4.05 -10.58 -2.84
C VAL A 45 4.34 -12.07 -2.98
N ARG A 46 4.60 -12.80 -1.88
CA ARG A 46 4.83 -14.25 -1.94
C ARG A 46 3.63 -15.06 -2.41
N LEU A 47 2.43 -14.55 -2.18
CA LEU A 47 1.21 -15.19 -2.67
C LEU A 47 1.05 -15.05 -4.19
N ILE A 48 1.41 -13.87 -4.74
CA ILE A 48 1.27 -13.58 -6.19
C ILE A 48 2.53 -13.95 -6.99
N GLN A 49 3.70 -14.01 -6.36
CA GLN A 49 4.99 -14.23 -6.98
C GLN A 49 5.04 -15.46 -7.91
N PRO A 50 4.59 -16.68 -7.48
CA PRO A 50 4.70 -17.87 -8.34
C PRO A 50 3.94 -17.72 -9.67
N ALA A 51 2.76 -17.08 -9.63
CA ALA A 51 1.95 -16.85 -10.81
C ALA A 51 2.59 -15.82 -11.76
N ILE A 52 3.24 -14.77 -11.21
CA ILE A 52 3.97 -13.77 -12.01
C ILE A 52 5.22 -14.39 -12.63
N GLU A 53 5.97 -15.19 -11.88
CA GLU A 53 7.17 -15.91 -12.38
C GLU A 53 6.84 -16.86 -13.52
N GLN A 54 5.70 -17.56 -13.43
CA GLN A 54 5.20 -18.40 -14.51
C GLN A 54 4.94 -17.61 -15.79
N GLU A 55 4.36 -16.41 -15.67
CA GLU A 55 4.06 -15.54 -16.81
C GLU A 55 5.31 -14.87 -17.39
N LEU A 56 6.27 -14.51 -16.56
CA LEU A 56 7.51 -13.88 -16.98
C LEU A 56 8.54 -14.89 -17.51
N GLY A 57 8.48 -16.15 -17.06
CA GLY A 57 9.45 -17.21 -17.39
C GLY A 57 10.76 -17.11 -16.61
N HIS A 58 10.86 -16.20 -15.65
CA HIS A 58 12.05 -16.00 -14.82
C HIS A 58 11.67 -15.70 -13.36
N PRO A 59 12.50 -16.10 -12.39
CA PRO A 59 12.20 -15.91 -10.97
C PRO A 59 12.31 -14.45 -10.55
N TRP A 60 11.48 -14.09 -9.55
CA TRP A 60 11.62 -12.88 -8.76
C TRP A 60 12.47 -13.16 -7.52
N VAL A 61 13.53 -12.41 -7.35
CA VAL A 61 14.39 -12.48 -6.16
C VAL A 61 14.01 -11.35 -5.22
N ILE A 62 13.39 -11.71 -4.11
CA ILE A 62 12.95 -10.72 -3.12
C ILE A 62 14.14 -10.22 -2.31
N GLU A 63 14.33 -8.91 -2.26
CA GLU A 63 15.33 -8.24 -1.44
C GLU A 63 14.65 -7.23 -0.49
N TYR A 64 14.88 -7.39 0.81
CA TYR A 64 14.34 -6.49 1.82
C TYR A 64 15.29 -5.32 2.08
N LYS A 65 14.77 -4.10 1.96
CA LYS A 65 15.46 -2.84 2.29
C LYS A 65 14.63 -2.03 3.31
N PRO A 66 14.47 -2.54 4.54
CA PRO A 66 13.64 -1.88 5.54
C PRO A 66 14.32 -0.63 6.12
N GLY A 67 13.52 0.24 6.71
CA GLY A 67 13.95 1.39 7.50
C GLY A 67 13.27 2.70 7.11
N ALA A 68 13.18 3.60 8.08
CA ALA A 68 12.56 4.92 7.96
C ALA A 68 11.17 4.90 7.29
N SER A 69 10.28 3.98 7.73
CA SER A 69 8.94 3.80 7.15
C SER A 69 8.94 3.49 5.64
N GLY A 70 9.99 2.82 5.14
CA GLY A 70 10.13 2.42 3.73
C GLY A 70 10.99 3.37 2.89
N LEU A 71 11.42 4.51 3.42
CA LEU A 71 12.21 5.50 2.66
C LEU A 71 13.51 4.91 2.10
N ILE A 72 14.21 4.03 2.84
CA ILE A 72 15.49 3.44 2.41
C ILE A 72 15.29 2.61 1.15
N GLY A 73 14.31 1.73 1.10
CA GLY A 73 14.04 0.89 -0.07
C GLY A 73 13.53 1.69 -1.26
N MET A 74 12.71 2.71 -1.03
CA MET A 74 12.27 3.65 -2.07
C MET A 74 13.47 4.37 -2.70
N GLU A 75 14.34 4.97 -1.89
CA GLU A 75 15.54 5.66 -2.35
C GLU A 75 16.50 4.73 -3.12
N TYR A 76 16.64 3.48 -2.66
CA TYR A 76 17.46 2.49 -3.35
C TYR A 76 16.96 2.23 -4.77
N VAL A 77 15.63 2.04 -4.94
CA VAL A 77 15.06 1.78 -6.27
C VAL A 77 15.04 3.04 -7.13
N SER A 78 14.81 4.23 -6.58
CA SER A 78 14.82 5.47 -7.35
C SER A 78 16.17 5.73 -8.05
N ARG A 79 17.26 5.20 -7.49
CA ARG A 79 18.63 5.33 -8.04
C ARG A 79 19.08 4.13 -8.87
N ALA A 80 18.23 3.10 -9.02
CA ALA A 80 18.58 1.91 -9.79
C ALA A 80 18.61 2.19 -11.29
N LYS A 81 19.24 1.29 -12.06
CA LYS A 81 19.23 1.38 -13.53
C LYS A 81 17.84 1.08 -14.08
N PRO A 82 17.34 1.84 -15.06
CA PRO A 82 16.02 1.62 -15.64
C PRO A 82 16.03 0.50 -16.69
N ASP A 83 16.58 -0.66 -16.33
CA ASP A 83 16.70 -1.84 -17.20
C ASP A 83 15.67 -2.95 -16.88
N GLY A 84 14.81 -2.73 -15.89
CA GLY A 84 13.76 -3.64 -15.46
C GLY A 84 14.20 -4.75 -14.51
N TYR A 85 15.49 -4.86 -14.19
CA TYR A 85 15.98 -5.90 -13.29
C TYR A 85 16.05 -5.50 -11.82
N THR A 86 15.65 -4.30 -11.51
CA THR A 86 15.38 -3.83 -10.14
C THR A 86 14.00 -3.18 -10.11
N LEU A 87 13.05 -3.87 -9.54
CA LEU A 87 11.68 -3.40 -9.38
C LEU A 87 11.39 -3.16 -7.90
N LEU A 88 10.41 -2.33 -7.63
CA LEU A 88 9.85 -2.05 -6.31
C LEU A 88 8.52 -2.76 -6.17
N PHE A 89 8.31 -3.48 -5.06
CA PHE A 89 7.00 -3.89 -4.60
C PHE A 89 6.75 -3.25 -3.25
N THR A 90 5.77 -2.37 -3.14
CA THR A 90 5.55 -1.59 -1.92
C THR A 90 4.08 -1.33 -1.65
N ALA A 91 3.77 -1.04 -0.38
CA ALA A 91 2.51 -0.43 0.00
C ALA A 91 2.50 1.07 -0.34
N SER A 92 1.33 1.68 -0.29
CA SER A 92 1.10 3.11 -0.55
C SER A 92 1.85 4.05 0.39
N ASN A 93 2.11 3.63 1.63
CA ASN A 93 2.61 4.50 2.70
C ASN A 93 3.87 5.33 2.32
N PRO A 94 5.01 4.72 1.91
CA PRO A 94 6.21 5.48 1.57
C PRO A 94 6.04 6.26 0.27
N TRP A 95 4.99 6.00 -0.49
CA TRP A 95 4.74 6.68 -1.76
C TRP A 95 3.88 7.94 -1.64
N VAL A 96 2.83 7.88 -0.81
CA VAL A 96 1.83 8.95 -0.76
C VAL A 96 1.59 9.54 0.63
N VAL A 97 1.80 8.76 1.70
CA VAL A 97 1.57 9.25 3.08
C VAL A 97 2.84 9.86 3.66
N THR A 98 3.95 9.12 3.64
CA THR A 98 5.21 9.62 4.19
C THR A 98 5.66 10.93 3.53
N PRO A 99 5.60 11.10 2.18
CA PRO A 99 5.90 12.39 1.53
C PRO A 99 4.90 13.50 1.85
N ALA A 100 3.68 13.17 2.27
CA ALA A 100 2.71 14.18 2.70
C ALA A 100 2.97 14.67 4.13
N MET A 101 3.54 13.82 4.99
CA MET A 101 3.77 14.11 6.41
C MET A 101 5.19 14.58 6.72
N ARG A 102 6.16 14.47 5.81
CA ARG A 102 7.53 14.90 6.01
C ARG A 102 7.84 16.22 5.28
N ALA A 103 8.68 17.03 5.90
CA ALA A 103 9.19 18.23 5.26
C ALA A 103 10.05 17.90 4.02
N LYS A 104 10.77 16.77 4.04
CA LYS A 104 11.64 16.32 2.95
C LYS A 104 11.71 14.79 2.88
N THR A 105 11.72 14.26 1.66
CA THR A 105 12.02 12.84 1.36
C THR A 105 13.26 12.72 0.47
N PRO A 106 14.01 11.62 0.51
CA PRO A 106 15.21 11.43 -0.31
C PRO A 106 14.90 11.13 -1.79
N TYR A 107 13.63 11.12 -2.17
CA TYR A 107 13.12 10.93 -3.54
C TYR A 107 11.88 11.79 -3.78
N ASP A 108 11.59 12.03 -5.06
CA ASP A 108 10.32 12.60 -5.53
C ASP A 108 9.37 11.43 -5.87
N PRO A 109 8.21 11.29 -5.17
CA PRO A 109 7.32 10.16 -5.39
C PRO A 109 6.68 10.11 -6.79
N ILE A 110 6.72 11.20 -7.54
CA ILE A 110 6.12 11.29 -8.88
C ILE A 110 7.19 11.16 -9.98
N LYS A 111 8.37 11.77 -9.78
CA LYS A 111 9.37 11.88 -10.84
C LYS A 111 10.41 10.77 -10.86
N ASP A 112 10.70 10.17 -9.69
CA ASP A 112 11.81 9.23 -9.53
C ASP A 112 11.40 7.77 -9.76
N PHE A 113 10.13 7.54 -10.12
CA PHE A 113 9.59 6.20 -10.37
C PHE A 113 8.78 6.13 -11.65
N THR A 114 8.77 4.93 -12.24
CA THR A 114 7.85 4.56 -13.32
C THR A 114 6.83 3.58 -12.75
N PRO A 115 5.57 4.00 -12.46
CA PRO A 115 4.51 3.11 -12.03
C PRO A 115 4.22 2.03 -13.07
N ILE A 116 3.99 0.78 -12.61
CA ILE A 116 3.69 -0.36 -13.49
C ILE A 116 2.24 -0.79 -13.30
N THR A 117 1.84 -1.08 -12.07
CA THR A 117 0.46 -1.44 -11.74
C THR A 117 0.22 -1.39 -10.24
N ASN A 118 -0.98 -1.04 -9.83
CA ASN A 118 -1.51 -1.45 -8.55
C ASN A 118 -1.75 -2.97 -8.57
N THR A 119 -1.59 -3.67 -7.48
CA THR A 119 -1.81 -5.13 -7.42
C THR A 119 -3.03 -5.49 -6.59
N THR A 120 -3.04 -5.03 -5.35
CA THR A 120 -4.08 -5.35 -4.37
C THR A 120 -4.43 -4.15 -3.51
N GLU A 121 -5.66 -4.18 -2.98
CA GLU A 121 -6.13 -3.29 -1.91
C GLU A 121 -6.44 -4.10 -0.66
N GLY A 122 -5.92 -3.68 0.49
CA GLY A 122 -6.21 -4.30 1.78
C GLY A 122 -7.57 -3.88 2.33
N VAL A 123 -8.23 -4.79 3.02
CA VAL A 123 -9.36 -4.45 3.89
C VAL A 123 -8.82 -3.92 5.20
N ASN A 124 -9.20 -2.72 5.57
CA ASN A 124 -8.76 -2.06 6.80
C ASN A 124 -9.89 -1.97 7.80
N LEU A 125 -9.56 -2.16 9.05
CA LEU A 125 -10.48 -2.27 10.16
C LEU A 125 -10.08 -1.35 11.29
N ILE A 126 -11.09 -0.92 12.06
CA ILE A 126 -10.92 -0.53 13.45
C ILE A 126 -11.20 -1.78 14.29
N VAL A 127 -10.21 -2.20 15.06
CA VAL A 127 -10.30 -3.39 15.93
C VAL A 127 -10.02 -3.04 17.37
N ALA A 128 -10.56 -3.84 18.29
CA ALA A 128 -10.32 -3.71 19.72
C ALA A 128 -10.13 -5.07 20.37
N GLY A 129 -9.48 -5.09 21.53
CA GLY A 129 -9.49 -6.25 22.42
C GLY A 129 -10.89 -6.51 22.97
N THR A 130 -11.17 -7.75 23.38
CA THR A 130 -12.50 -8.16 23.89
C THR A 130 -12.90 -7.46 25.19
N GLN A 131 -11.92 -6.97 25.97
CA GLN A 131 -12.15 -6.21 27.20
C GLN A 131 -12.59 -4.77 26.97
N PHE A 132 -12.41 -4.21 25.76
CA PHE A 132 -12.90 -2.87 25.43
C PHE A 132 -14.42 -2.90 25.30
N PRO A 133 -15.19 -2.06 26.07
CA PRO A 133 -16.65 -2.21 26.14
C PRO A 133 -17.39 -2.06 24.80
N PRO A 134 -17.10 -1.04 23.93
CA PRO A 134 -17.82 -0.85 22.67
C PRO A 134 -17.66 -2.00 21.68
N ASN A 135 -18.71 -2.34 20.94
CA ASN A 135 -18.74 -3.37 19.90
C ASN A 135 -18.93 -2.81 18.49
N THR A 136 -19.28 -1.54 18.37
CA THR A 136 -19.47 -0.85 17.10
C THR A 136 -18.72 0.48 17.09
N LEU A 137 -18.56 1.10 15.93
CA LEU A 137 -17.96 2.42 15.83
C LEU A 137 -18.81 3.49 16.55
N ARG A 138 -20.13 3.43 16.43
CA ARG A 138 -21.04 4.38 17.11
C ARG A 138 -20.87 4.29 18.62
N GLU A 139 -20.93 3.09 19.18
CA GLU A 139 -20.71 2.87 20.62
C GLU A 139 -19.33 3.38 21.05
N MET A 140 -18.29 3.15 20.22
CA MET A 140 -16.95 3.61 20.50
C MET A 140 -16.85 5.14 20.55
N LEU A 141 -17.45 5.85 19.59
CA LEU A 141 -17.46 7.30 19.57
C LEU A 141 -18.23 7.88 20.76
N GLU A 142 -19.37 7.29 21.12
CA GLU A 142 -20.13 7.69 22.31
C GLU A 142 -19.36 7.41 23.61
N TYR A 143 -18.72 6.23 23.69
CA TYR A 143 -17.89 5.87 24.83
C TYR A 143 -16.73 6.84 25.02
N THR A 144 -16.05 7.20 23.94
CA THR A 144 -14.95 8.17 23.95
C THR A 144 -15.40 9.53 24.48
N LYS A 145 -16.53 10.04 24.02
CA LYS A 145 -17.09 11.34 24.49
C LYS A 145 -17.44 11.32 25.98
N LYS A 146 -17.89 10.18 26.50
CA LYS A 146 -18.20 9.99 27.94
C LYS A 146 -16.95 9.71 28.80
N ASN A 147 -15.83 9.32 28.19
CA ASN A 147 -14.61 8.93 28.86
C ASN A 147 -13.39 9.66 28.27
N PRO A 148 -13.30 10.99 28.40
CA PRO A 148 -12.19 11.76 27.87
C PRO A 148 -10.85 11.24 28.44
N ASN A 149 -9.81 11.20 27.60
CA ASN A 149 -8.45 10.76 27.94
C ASN A 149 -8.30 9.28 28.35
N LYS A 150 -9.34 8.43 28.18
CA LYS A 150 -9.30 7.00 28.53
C LYS A 150 -9.23 6.07 27.32
N VAL A 151 -9.37 6.61 26.13
CA VAL A 151 -9.37 5.83 24.88
C VAL A 151 -8.11 6.15 24.08
N SER A 152 -7.48 5.14 23.51
CA SER A 152 -6.26 5.30 22.74
C SER A 152 -6.26 4.49 21.44
N TRP A 153 -5.61 5.06 20.41
CA TRP A 153 -5.29 4.39 19.15
C TRP A 153 -3.86 3.84 19.18
N ALA A 154 -3.70 2.56 18.95
CA ALA A 154 -2.39 2.02 18.59
C ALA A 154 -2.21 2.09 17.06
N THR A 155 -1.03 2.49 16.61
CA THR A 155 -0.67 2.48 15.19
C THR A 155 0.75 1.96 14.99
N SER A 156 1.11 1.63 13.75
CA SER A 156 2.46 1.15 13.40
C SER A 156 3.53 2.25 13.36
N GLY A 157 3.27 3.39 13.98
CA GLY A 157 4.22 4.49 14.15
C GLY A 157 3.71 5.82 13.63
N LEU A 158 4.45 6.87 14.00
CA LEU A 158 4.23 8.22 13.50
C LEU A 158 4.44 8.26 11.97
N GLY A 159 3.58 8.96 11.27
CA GLY A 159 3.65 9.07 9.81
C GLY A 159 3.15 7.84 9.05
N SER A 160 2.54 6.87 9.73
CA SER A 160 1.80 5.80 9.06
C SER A 160 0.44 6.32 8.55
N PHE A 161 -0.12 5.68 7.53
CA PHE A 161 -1.47 6.04 7.06
C PHE A 161 -2.52 5.80 8.15
N TRP A 162 -2.32 4.83 9.06
CA TRP A 162 -3.20 4.64 10.22
C TRP A 162 -3.13 5.79 11.22
N HIS A 163 -1.96 6.42 11.40
CA HIS A 163 -1.86 7.67 12.18
C HIS A 163 -2.69 8.77 11.52
N LEU A 164 -2.53 8.94 10.20
CA LEU A 164 -3.28 9.94 9.44
C LEU A 164 -4.81 9.70 9.51
N ASP A 165 -5.23 8.45 9.36
CA ASP A 165 -6.65 8.07 9.45
C ASP A 165 -7.22 8.24 10.86
N ALA A 166 -6.45 7.91 11.91
CA ALA A 166 -6.84 8.12 13.30
C ALA A 166 -7.09 9.61 13.58
N GLU A 167 -6.19 10.48 13.13
CA GLU A 167 -6.35 11.94 13.28
C GLU A 167 -7.55 12.47 12.47
N ASN A 168 -7.79 11.92 11.28
CA ASN A 168 -8.97 12.30 10.50
C ASN A 168 -10.28 11.85 11.16
N ILE A 169 -10.32 10.68 11.78
CA ILE A 169 -11.47 10.21 12.58
C ILE A 169 -11.67 11.14 13.78
N ASN A 170 -10.62 11.46 14.54
CA ASN A 170 -10.70 12.40 15.67
C ASN A 170 -11.31 13.72 15.24
N ARG A 171 -10.80 14.30 14.16
CA ARG A 171 -11.30 15.57 13.60
C ARG A 171 -12.78 15.52 13.20
N LEU A 172 -13.19 14.47 12.46
CA LEU A 172 -14.57 14.33 11.97
C LEU A 172 -15.57 14.02 13.09
N ALA A 173 -15.15 13.22 14.08
CA ALA A 173 -16.00 12.84 15.22
C ALA A 173 -16.03 13.89 16.32
N GLY A 174 -15.13 14.88 16.30
CA GLY A 174 -14.94 15.82 17.41
C GLY A 174 -14.46 15.12 18.68
N THR A 175 -13.56 14.14 18.54
CA THR A 175 -12.95 13.39 19.64
C THR A 175 -11.46 13.68 19.74
N ASP A 176 -10.87 13.41 20.91
CA ASP A 176 -9.43 13.51 21.17
C ASP A 176 -8.97 12.15 21.72
N ILE A 177 -8.84 11.17 20.83
CA ILE A 177 -8.38 9.83 21.18
C ILE A 177 -6.86 9.83 21.11
N LEU A 178 -6.20 9.46 22.21
CA LEU A 178 -4.76 9.48 22.32
C LEU A 178 -4.08 8.54 21.30
N HIS A 179 -3.16 9.08 20.51
CA HIS A 179 -2.34 8.28 19.61
C HIS A 179 -1.13 7.67 20.33
N VAL A 180 -0.99 6.34 20.25
CA VAL A 180 0.14 5.58 20.83
C VAL A 180 0.87 4.86 19.70
N PRO A 181 2.04 5.36 19.26
CA PRO A 181 2.81 4.75 18.18
C PRO A 181 3.62 3.55 18.67
N PHE A 182 3.64 2.47 17.88
CA PHE A 182 4.44 1.27 18.09
C PHE A 182 5.40 1.03 16.93
N ALA A 183 6.49 0.30 17.17
CA ALA A 183 7.41 -0.15 16.11
C ALA A 183 6.87 -1.38 15.35
N GLY A 184 5.67 -1.25 14.76
CA GLY A 184 4.99 -2.33 14.04
C GLY A 184 3.95 -3.08 14.89
N PHE A 185 3.34 -4.10 14.28
CA PHE A 185 2.19 -4.83 14.86
C PHE A 185 2.56 -5.74 16.03
N GLY A 186 3.74 -6.37 15.98
CA GLY A 186 4.17 -7.33 17.02
C GLY A 186 4.01 -6.82 18.45
N PRO A 187 4.61 -5.67 18.81
CA PRO A 187 4.48 -5.09 20.15
C PRO A 187 3.09 -4.52 20.47
N MET A 188 2.24 -4.24 19.48
CA MET A 188 0.87 -3.77 19.73
C MET A 188 -0.04 -4.84 20.35
N LEU A 189 0.11 -6.11 19.95
CA LEU A 189 -0.77 -7.20 20.42
C LEU A 189 -0.78 -7.34 21.94
N PRO A 190 0.37 -7.47 22.63
CA PRO A 190 0.38 -7.54 24.10
C PRO A 190 -0.26 -6.30 24.75
N ALA A 191 -0.01 -5.10 24.20
CA ALA A 191 -0.59 -3.87 24.73
C ALA A 191 -2.13 -3.81 24.57
N MET A 192 -2.66 -4.38 23.51
CA MET A 192 -4.11 -4.51 23.33
C MET A 192 -4.73 -5.55 24.27
N TYR A 193 -4.07 -6.70 24.46
CA TYR A 193 -4.58 -7.75 25.36
C TYR A 193 -4.53 -7.33 26.83
N SER A 194 -3.54 -6.52 27.22
CA SER A 194 -3.44 -5.98 28.57
C SER A 194 -4.35 -4.77 28.83
N GLY A 195 -4.99 -4.22 27.77
CA GLY A 195 -5.80 -3.02 27.88
C GLY A 195 -4.99 -1.72 27.99
N GLN A 196 -3.66 -1.75 27.77
CA GLN A 196 -2.84 -0.55 27.72
C GLN A 196 -3.23 0.38 26.57
N VAL A 197 -3.70 -0.18 25.47
CA VAL A 197 -4.28 0.55 24.35
C VAL A 197 -5.66 -0.02 24.03
N SER A 198 -6.59 0.87 23.66
CA SER A 198 -7.99 0.52 23.49
C SER A 198 -8.25 -0.15 22.13
N MET A 199 -7.67 0.41 21.09
CA MET A 199 -7.99 0.10 19.69
C MET A 199 -6.77 0.18 18.80
N ASN A 200 -6.92 -0.43 17.61
CA ASN A 200 -5.93 -0.37 16.54
C ASN A 200 -6.62 -0.18 15.19
N LEU A 201 -5.96 0.53 14.29
CA LEU A 201 -6.27 0.56 12.88
C LEU A 201 -5.33 -0.41 12.18
N ILE A 202 -5.87 -1.39 11.43
CA ILE A 202 -5.05 -2.49 10.91
C ILE A 202 -5.73 -3.18 9.72
N THR A 203 -4.93 -3.86 8.89
CA THR A 203 -5.47 -4.70 7.81
C THR A 203 -6.08 -5.99 8.34
N LEU A 204 -7.18 -6.42 7.75
CA LEU A 204 -7.85 -7.69 8.07
C LEU A 204 -6.88 -8.88 8.00
N GLN A 205 -6.02 -8.93 6.98
CA GLN A 205 -5.03 -9.99 6.80
C GLN A 205 -4.18 -10.22 8.07
N THR A 206 -3.82 -9.17 8.77
CA THR A 206 -2.97 -9.26 9.97
C THR A 206 -3.73 -9.79 11.18
N VAL A 207 -5.04 -9.52 11.28
CA VAL A 207 -5.84 -9.84 12.48
C VAL A 207 -6.92 -10.89 12.25
N ARG A 208 -7.06 -11.43 11.05
CA ARG A 208 -8.12 -12.37 10.68
C ARG A 208 -8.23 -13.54 11.66
N ALA A 209 -7.12 -14.22 11.93
CA ALA A 209 -7.10 -15.34 12.86
C ALA A 209 -7.47 -14.96 14.30
N LEU A 210 -7.19 -13.73 14.72
CA LEU A 210 -7.54 -13.23 16.05
C LEU A 210 -9.02 -12.88 16.16
N ILE A 211 -9.63 -12.37 15.10
CA ILE A 211 -11.07 -12.11 15.02
C ILE A 211 -11.82 -13.44 14.96
N ASP A 212 -11.41 -14.36 14.09
CA ASP A 212 -12.06 -15.67 13.93
C ASP A 212 -11.98 -16.53 15.21
N SER A 213 -10.91 -16.37 16.01
CA SER A 213 -10.76 -17.04 17.32
C SER A 213 -11.43 -16.30 18.49
N GLY A 214 -12.10 -15.17 18.24
CA GLY A 214 -12.76 -14.36 19.25
C GLY A 214 -11.81 -13.63 20.22
N LYS A 215 -10.50 -13.52 19.89
CA LYS A 215 -9.51 -12.82 20.71
C LYS A 215 -9.51 -11.30 20.46
N MET A 216 -10.03 -10.88 19.32
CA MET A 216 -10.24 -9.48 18.95
C MET A 216 -11.60 -9.32 18.30
N LYS A 217 -12.12 -8.09 18.32
CA LYS A 217 -13.37 -7.75 17.66
C LYS A 217 -13.15 -6.61 16.66
N ALA A 218 -13.82 -6.71 15.50
CA ALA A 218 -13.89 -5.64 14.53
C ALA A 218 -15.03 -4.68 14.92
N LEU A 219 -14.72 -3.40 15.08
CA LEU A 219 -15.71 -2.36 15.37
C LEU A 219 -16.28 -1.76 14.09
N ALA A 220 -15.46 -1.60 13.05
CA ALA A 220 -15.88 -1.11 11.76
C ALA A 220 -14.91 -1.47 10.63
N ILE A 221 -15.42 -1.46 9.41
CA ILE A 221 -14.64 -1.50 8.16
C ILE A 221 -14.32 -0.06 7.77
N MET A 222 -13.05 0.22 7.46
CA MET A 222 -12.62 1.58 7.06
C MET A 222 -12.84 1.85 5.57
N ASN A 223 -12.73 0.81 4.70
CA ASN A 223 -12.91 0.95 3.26
C ASN A 223 -14.35 1.34 2.89
N SER A 224 -14.51 2.44 2.18
CA SER A 224 -15.82 3.04 1.87
C SER A 224 -16.64 2.31 0.81
N ASN A 225 -16.03 1.36 0.05
CA ASN A 225 -16.68 0.72 -1.08
C ASN A 225 -17.63 -0.45 -0.74
N GLY A 226 -17.74 -0.82 0.54
CA GLY A 226 -18.60 -1.91 1.02
C GLY A 226 -18.26 -3.33 0.54
N LYS A 227 -17.29 -3.50 -0.35
CA LYS A 227 -16.90 -4.81 -0.92
C LYS A 227 -16.52 -5.84 0.13
N ALA A 228 -15.94 -5.40 1.25
CA ALA A 228 -15.51 -6.28 2.32
C ALA A 228 -16.63 -6.73 3.28
N ARG A 229 -17.84 -6.16 3.19
CA ARG A 229 -18.91 -6.42 4.16
C ARG A 229 -19.30 -7.90 4.26
N HIS A 230 -19.24 -8.65 3.15
CA HIS A 230 -19.53 -10.08 3.13
C HIS A 230 -18.53 -10.95 3.90
N LEU A 231 -17.36 -10.41 4.25
CA LEU A 231 -16.34 -11.09 5.05
C LEU A 231 -16.61 -11.05 6.56
N PHE A 232 -17.66 -10.34 6.99
CA PHE A 232 -18.00 -10.09 8.38
C PHE A 232 -19.45 -10.47 8.69
N PRO A 233 -19.79 -10.66 9.96
CA PRO A 233 -21.18 -10.83 10.38
C PRO A 233 -22.07 -9.67 9.92
N LYS A 234 -23.37 -9.93 9.73
CA LYS A 234 -24.34 -8.87 9.40
C LYS A 234 -24.32 -7.80 10.49
N GLY A 235 -24.34 -6.54 10.06
CA GLY A 235 -24.38 -5.38 10.96
C GLY A 235 -23.03 -4.71 11.23
N ILE A 236 -21.92 -5.24 10.68
CA ILE A 236 -20.64 -4.50 10.74
C ILE A 236 -20.80 -3.10 10.12
N GLU A 237 -20.38 -2.07 10.83
CA GLU A 237 -20.45 -0.69 10.37
C GLU A 237 -19.31 -0.38 9.38
N ILE A 238 -19.55 0.60 8.51
CA ILE A 238 -18.50 1.20 7.64
C ILE A 238 -18.28 2.63 8.12
N VAL A 239 -17.01 3.03 8.26
CA VAL A 239 -16.65 4.30 8.90
C VAL A 239 -17.34 5.50 8.23
N ASN A 240 -17.40 5.57 6.90
CA ASN A 240 -18.02 6.70 6.20
C ASN A 240 -19.56 6.74 6.30
N GLU A 241 -20.22 5.64 6.68
CA GLU A 241 -21.65 5.60 6.98
C GLU A 241 -21.96 6.20 8.37
N VAL A 242 -21.00 6.12 9.28
CA VAL A 242 -21.08 6.67 10.64
C VAL A 242 -20.51 8.07 10.71
N LEU A 243 -19.43 8.33 9.99
CA LEU A 243 -18.73 9.61 9.90
C LEU A 243 -18.74 10.09 8.43
N PRO A 244 -19.81 10.77 7.98
CA PRO A 244 -19.85 11.32 6.64
C PRO A 244 -18.68 12.25 6.37
N GLY A 245 -18.06 12.08 5.18
CA GLY A 245 -16.84 12.82 4.82
C GLY A 245 -15.53 12.10 5.20
N PHE A 246 -15.59 10.96 5.90
CA PHE A 246 -14.41 10.12 6.05
C PHE A 246 -14.06 9.47 4.72
N VAL A 247 -12.83 9.69 4.28
CA VAL A 247 -12.20 8.97 3.18
C VAL A 247 -10.92 8.38 3.74
N MET A 248 -10.82 7.06 3.70
CA MET A 248 -9.67 6.34 4.19
C MET A 248 -8.42 6.71 3.38
N GLY A 249 -7.28 6.81 4.01
CA GLY A 249 -5.99 6.93 3.35
C GLY A 249 -5.71 5.77 2.39
N ALA A 250 -4.79 5.97 1.48
CA ALA A 250 -4.43 4.96 0.49
C ALA A 250 -3.93 3.67 1.14
N SER A 251 -4.53 2.53 0.81
CA SER A 251 -4.16 1.20 1.32
C SER A 251 -4.09 0.19 0.18
N TRP A 252 -3.07 0.32 -0.63
CA TRP A 252 -2.81 -0.55 -1.77
C TRP A 252 -1.35 -1.01 -1.79
N ASN A 253 -1.12 -2.11 -2.52
CA ASN A 253 0.22 -2.57 -2.90
C ASN A 253 0.41 -2.37 -4.39
N GLY A 254 1.60 -1.95 -4.79
CA GLY A 254 1.89 -1.67 -6.19
C GLY A 254 3.31 -2.00 -6.59
N ILE A 255 3.51 -2.07 -7.89
CA ILE A 255 4.80 -2.35 -8.53
C ILE A 255 5.23 -1.14 -9.33
N ALA A 256 6.51 -0.78 -9.23
CA ALA A 256 7.15 0.24 -10.03
C ALA A 256 8.59 -0.15 -10.38
N GLY A 257 9.16 0.59 -11.31
CA GLY A 257 10.61 0.64 -11.52
C GLY A 257 11.16 2.03 -11.23
N PRO A 258 12.48 2.23 -11.37
CA PRO A 258 13.08 3.56 -11.34
C PRO A 258 12.53 4.42 -12.48
N ALA A 259 12.77 5.73 -12.40
CA ALA A 259 12.37 6.66 -13.45
C ALA A 259 12.88 6.23 -14.83
N ASN A 260 12.11 6.56 -15.88
CA ASN A 260 12.45 6.29 -17.27
C ASN A 260 12.60 4.79 -17.63
N LEU A 261 11.89 3.91 -16.93
CA LEU A 261 11.84 2.50 -17.31
C LEU A 261 11.22 2.37 -18.72
N PRO A 262 11.87 1.64 -19.66
CA PRO A 262 11.39 1.50 -21.02
C PRO A 262 9.96 0.95 -21.12
N ARG A 263 9.11 1.61 -21.93
CA ARG A 263 7.69 1.25 -22.05
C ARG A 263 7.43 -0.24 -22.37
N PRO A 264 8.20 -0.92 -23.21
CA PRO A 264 8.02 -2.36 -23.45
C PRO A 264 8.21 -3.21 -22.19
N ILE A 265 9.16 -2.84 -21.31
CA ILE A 265 9.38 -3.51 -20.02
C ILE A 265 8.18 -3.28 -19.08
N VAL A 266 7.71 -2.03 -18.97
CA VAL A 266 6.52 -1.67 -18.19
C VAL A 266 5.32 -2.51 -18.62
N GLN A 267 5.06 -2.55 -19.94
CA GLN A 267 3.94 -3.31 -20.49
C GLN A 267 4.08 -4.82 -20.25
N ARG A 268 5.28 -5.38 -20.40
CA ARG A 268 5.55 -6.82 -20.18
C ARG A 268 5.27 -7.22 -18.73
N VAL A 269 5.75 -6.43 -17.76
CA VAL A 269 5.50 -6.69 -16.33
C VAL A 269 4.03 -6.48 -15.98
N ASN A 270 3.42 -5.38 -16.45
CA ASN A 270 1.99 -5.10 -16.24
C ASN A 270 1.12 -6.27 -16.73
N GLN A 271 1.32 -6.73 -17.97
CA GLN A 271 0.57 -7.85 -18.55
C GLN A 271 0.75 -9.15 -17.75
N ALA A 272 1.98 -9.47 -17.32
CA ALA A 272 2.25 -10.66 -16.53
C ALA A 272 1.52 -10.60 -15.18
N VAL A 273 1.54 -9.44 -14.51
CA VAL A 273 0.83 -9.23 -13.25
C VAL A 273 -0.68 -9.34 -13.44
N HIS A 274 -1.25 -8.71 -14.48
CA HIS A 274 -2.68 -8.80 -14.77
C HIS A 274 -3.12 -10.24 -15.00
N LYS A 275 -2.35 -10.99 -15.80
CA LYS A 275 -2.66 -12.40 -16.10
C LYS A 275 -2.55 -13.27 -14.85
N ALA A 276 -1.53 -13.06 -14.01
CA ALA A 276 -1.40 -13.74 -12.73
C ALA A 276 -2.60 -13.45 -11.82
N LEU A 277 -2.96 -12.18 -11.67
CA LEU A 277 -4.07 -11.74 -10.82
C LEU A 277 -5.47 -11.99 -11.40
N SER A 278 -5.59 -12.56 -12.62
CA SER A 278 -6.85 -13.05 -13.16
C SER A 278 -7.13 -14.54 -12.84
N GLN A 279 -6.15 -15.25 -12.27
CA GLN A 279 -6.32 -16.65 -11.88
C GLN A 279 -7.29 -16.78 -10.70
N LYS A 280 -8.42 -17.50 -10.93
CA LYS A 280 -9.51 -17.59 -9.95
C LYS A 280 -9.05 -18.05 -8.56
N ASP A 281 -8.22 -19.08 -8.49
CA ASP A 281 -7.76 -19.65 -7.22
C ASP A 281 -6.90 -18.64 -6.43
N LEU A 282 -6.09 -17.84 -7.15
CA LEU A 282 -5.29 -16.78 -6.53
C LEU A 282 -6.19 -15.65 -6.02
N VAL A 283 -7.19 -15.21 -6.83
CA VAL A 283 -8.15 -14.18 -6.42
C VAL A 283 -8.94 -14.62 -5.20
N ASP A 284 -9.42 -15.87 -5.17
CA ASP A 284 -10.18 -16.43 -4.05
C ASP A 284 -9.33 -16.49 -2.77
N ARG A 285 -8.03 -16.82 -2.87
CA ARG A 285 -7.10 -16.80 -1.73
C ARG A 285 -6.87 -15.39 -1.22
N LEU A 286 -6.53 -14.45 -2.12
CA LEU A 286 -6.34 -13.04 -1.76
C LEU A 286 -7.57 -12.47 -1.07
N THR A 287 -8.76 -12.72 -1.61
CA THR A 287 -10.02 -12.22 -1.06
C THR A 287 -10.28 -12.78 0.35
N ARG A 288 -10.07 -14.09 0.55
CA ARG A 288 -10.21 -14.70 1.88
C ARG A 288 -9.27 -14.08 2.91
N ASP A 289 -8.06 -13.70 2.48
CA ASP A 289 -7.06 -13.08 3.33
C ASP A 289 -7.28 -11.57 3.51
N GLY A 290 -8.38 -11.01 2.95
CA GLY A 290 -8.71 -9.59 3.08
C GLY A 290 -7.94 -8.67 2.14
N SER A 291 -7.48 -9.20 1.00
CA SER A 291 -6.84 -8.44 -0.07
C SER A 291 -7.67 -8.57 -1.36
N PHE A 292 -8.13 -7.46 -1.91
CA PHE A 292 -8.85 -7.44 -3.18
C PHE A 292 -7.91 -7.09 -4.32
N VAL A 293 -8.01 -7.84 -5.42
CA VAL A 293 -7.30 -7.49 -6.66
C VAL A 293 -7.77 -6.13 -7.17
N SER A 294 -6.82 -5.28 -7.51
CA SER A 294 -7.05 -3.93 -8.03
C SER A 294 -6.07 -3.57 -9.15
N ALA A 295 -5.60 -4.58 -9.89
CA ALA A 295 -4.69 -4.39 -11.01
C ALA A 295 -5.26 -3.39 -12.04
N ASN A 296 -4.40 -2.49 -12.51
CA ASN A 296 -4.76 -1.40 -13.41
C ASN A 296 -3.63 -1.09 -14.40
N THR A 297 -3.88 -0.20 -15.34
CA THR A 297 -2.86 0.25 -16.29
C THR A 297 -1.79 1.11 -15.59
N PRO A 298 -0.59 1.25 -16.18
CA PRO A 298 0.44 2.13 -15.65
C PRO A 298 -0.03 3.59 -15.53
N GLU A 299 -0.82 4.05 -16.49
CA GLU A 299 -1.37 5.41 -16.54
C GLU A 299 -2.39 5.65 -15.42
N GLU A 300 -3.30 4.69 -15.20
CA GLU A 300 -4.27 4.74 -14.09
C GLU A 300 -3.56 4.68 -12.73
N PHE A 301 -2.52 3.86 -12.60
CA PHE A 301 -1.76 3.80 -11.36
C PHE A 301 -0.99 5.09 -11.09
N ALA A 302 -0.37 5.69 -12.11
CA ALA A 302 0.28 6.99 -11.99
C ALA A 302 -0.70 8.07 -11.54
N ALA A 303 -1.89 8.15 -12.17
CA ALA A 303 -2.93 9.10 -11.79
C ALA A 303 -3.41 8.88 -10.35
N ARG A 304 -3.56 7.61 -9.94
CA ARG A 304 -3.92 7.26 -8.57
C ARG A 304 -2.90 7.75 -7.55
N ILE A 305 -1.60 7.55 -7.80
CA ILE A 305 -0.54 8.01 -6.89
C ILE A 305 -0.63 9.52 -6.67
N VAL A 306 -0.86 10.30 -7.74
CA VAL A 306 -1.01 11.76 -7.64
C VAL A 306 -2.23 12.12 -6.78
N THR A 307 -3.38 11.49 -7.05
CA THR A 307 -4.62 11.74 -6.31
C THR A 307 -4.48 11.39 -4.82
N ASP A 308 -3.90 10.23 -4.51
CA ASP A 308 -3.72 9.76 -3.14
C ASP A 308 -2.72 10.61 -2.36
N LEU A 309 -1.66 11.12 -3.03
CA LEU A 309 -0.70 12.04 -2.42
C LEU A 309 -1.36 13.38 -2.06
N GLU A 310 -2.15 13.96 -2.97
CA GLU A 310 -2.88 15.20 -2.68
C GLU A 310 -3.95 15.01 -1.62
N HIS A 311 -4.63 13.87 -1.61
CA HIS A 311 -5.57 13.52 -0.54
C HIS A 311 -4.86 13.45 0.82
N SER A 312 -3.73 12.75 0.91
CA SER A 312 -2.91 12.67 2.14
C SER A 312 -2.47 14.07 2.61
N ARG A 313 -2.00 14.92 1.69
CA ARG A 313 -1.64 16.31 1.99
C ARG A 313 -2.84 17.13 2.50
N SER A 314 -4.02 16.91 1.95
CA SER A 314 -5.24 17.60 2.38
C SER A 314 -5.62 17.25 3.81
N ILE A 315 -5.50 15.97 4.21
CA ILE A 315 -5.75 15.52 5.58
C ILE A 315 -4.71 16.13 6.54
N VAL A 316 -3.42 16.07 6.18
CA VAL A 316 -2.34 16.66 7.01
C VAL A 316 -2.62 18.13 7.29
N ARG A 317 -3.01 18.91 6.26
CA ARG A 317 -3.40 20.33 6.43
C ARG A 317 -4.64 20.50 7.31
N ALA A 318 -5.70 19.71 7.05
CA ALA A 318 -6.97 19.82 7.77
C ALA A 318 -6.85 19.41 9.24
N ALA A 319 -6.05 18.40 9.55
CA ALA A 319 -5.79 17.93 10.91
C ALA A 319 -4.65 18.71 11.60
N LYS A 320 -4.03 19.69 10.91
CA LYS A 320 -2.91 20.50 11.42
C LYS A 320 -1.75 19.66 11.96
N ILE A 321 -1.46 18.54 11.31
CA ILE A 321 -0.38 17.63 11.70
C ILE A 321 0.95 18.34 11.40
N ALA A 322 1.81 18.46 12.43
CA ALA A 322 3.14 19.04 12.25
C ALA A 322 3.99 18.15 11.33
N PRO A 323 4.78 18.72 10.41
CA PRO A 323 5.69 17.94 9.58
C PRO A 323 6.67 17.12 10.43
N LEU A 324 6.88 15.88 10.04
CA LEU A 324 7.91 15.02 10.64
C LEU A 324 9.28 15.38 10.04
N GLU A 325 10.33 15.29 10.86
CA GLU A 325 11.71 15.48 10.43
C GLU A 325 12.25 14.32 9.57
#